data_5c83848c86c4d49bf0250e5c0453fcd9
#
_entry.id   5c83848c86c4d49bf0250e5c0453fcd9
#
_cell.length_a   1.000
_cell.length_b   1.000
_cell.length_c   1.000
_cell.angle_alpha   90.00
_cell.angle_beta   90.00
_cell.angle_gamma   90.00
#
_symmetry.space_group_name_H-M   'P 1'
#
loop_
_entity.id
_entity.type
_entity.pdbx_description
1 polymer ?
#
loop_
_entity_poly.entity_id
_entity_poly.type
_entity_poly.pdbx_seq_one_letter_code
_entity_poly.pdbx_strand_id
1 'polypeptide(L)'
;MKATGSGKQSARPMEVWTAKVPFEGGGGSKERPVVILARKGDSYDTMMCTTHPHPQYESYFPADQFLAGLERSTHVRTDKIFKIRSGDLLMPLGELGDEDADEIRRRYGRIRK
;
A
#
# COMPACT_ATOMS: atom_id res chain seq x y z
N MET A 1 8.75 -0.42 25.19
CA MET A 1 9.07 -0.45 24.75
C MET A 1 9.49 -0.56 23.95
N LYS A 2 9.42 -0.67 23.64
CA LYS A 2 9.80 -0.74 23.07
C LYS A 2 10.18 -0.90 22.12
N ALA A 3 10.05 -1.05 21.89
CA ALA A 3 10.43 -1.18 21.13
C ALA A 3 10.63 -1.23 20.36
N THR A 4 10.53 -1.17 20.28
CA THR A 4 10.83 -1.20 19.57
C THR A 4 11.40 -1.37 18.85
N GLY A 5 11.00 -1.21 19.29
CA GLY A 5 12.00 -1.06 18.60
C GLY A 5 12.76 -1.68 17.57
N SER A 6 13.37 -2.20 17.60
CA SER A 6 14.17 -2.86 16.61
C SER A 6 13.92 -2.39 15.17
N GLY A 7 13.07 -1.40 14.99
CA GLY A 7 12.81 -0.92 13.65
C GLY A 7 12.00 -1.83 12.75
N LYS A 8 11.61 -2.95 13.26
CA LYS A 8 10.75 -3.83 12.49
C LYS A 8 9.31 -3.40 12.60
N GLN A 9 8.69 -3.15 11.47
CA GLN A 9 7.28 -2.85 11.43
C GLN A 9 6.50 -4.14 11.26
N SER A 10 5.29 -4.16 11.76
CA SER A 10 4.42 -5.31 11.66
C SER A 10 3.06 -4.86 11.14
N ALA A 11 2.96 -4.81 9.83
CA ALA A 11 1.74 -4.39 9.18
C ALA A 11 0.85 -5.59 8.87
N ARG A 12 -0.46 -5.36 8.87
CA ARG A 12 -1.44 -6.41 8.57
C ARG A 12 -2.08 -6.14 7.22
N PRO A 13 -2.58 -7.18 6.56
CA PRO A 13 -3.25 -7.00 5.28
C PRO A 13 -4.37 -5.99 5.36
N MET A 14 -4.51 -5.20 4.33
CA MET A 14 -5.52 -4.16 4.14
C MET A 14 -5.30 -2.93 5.02
N GLU A 15 -4.22 -2.89 5.79
CA GLU A 15 -3.80 -1.64 6.41
C GLU A 15 -3.16 -0.74 5.36
N VAL A 16 -3.22 0.57 5.61
CA VAL A 16 -2.59 1.57 4.76
C VAL A 16 -1.44 2.18 5.54
N TRP A 17 -0.27 2.20 4.93
CA TRP A 17 0.95 2.70 5.56
C TRP A 17 1.65 3.66 4.62
N THR A 18 2.43 4.59 5.14
CA THR A 18 3.41 5.29 4.30
C THR A 18 4.64 4.41 4.17
N ALA A 19 5.28 4.48 3.02
CA ALA A 19 6.45 3.66 2.73
C ALA A 19 7.32 4.37 1.72
N LYS A 20 8.61 4.00 1.70
CA LYS A 20 9.51 4.43 0.63
C LYS A 20 9.30 3.50 -0.55
N VAL A 21 8.75 4.05 -1.63
CA VAL A 21 8.44 3.27 -2.82
C VAL A 21 9.44 3.63 -3.91
N PRO A 22 10.21 2.65 -4.41
CA PRO A 22 11.20 2.94 -5.45
C PRO A 22 10.53 3.42 -6.73
N PHE A 23 11.20 4.34 -7.43
CA PHE A 23 10.74 4.76 -8.74
C PHE A 23 10.87 3.58 -9.71
N GLU A 24 9.91 3.44 -10.60
CA GLU A 24 9.91 2.30 -11.52
C GLU A 24 11.11 2.31 -12.47
N GLY A 25 11.56 3.47 -12.84
CA GLY A 25 12.73 3.58 -13.71
C GLY A 25 14.06 3.61 -12.98
N GLY A 26 14.06 3.42 -11.69
CA GLY A 26 15.25 3.58 -10.88
C GLY A 26 15.48 5.03 -10.51
N GLY A 27 16.61 5.32 -9.89
CA GLY A 27 16.96 6.70 -9.57
C GLY A 27 16.42 7.21 -8.26
N GLY A 28 16.02 6.33 -7.35
CA GLY A 28 15.59 6.74 -6.04
C GLY A 28 14.21 6.25 -5.66
N SER A 29 13.66 6.86 -4.65
CA SER A 29 12.35 6.46 -4.12
C SER A 29 11.60 7.69 -3.66
N LYS A 30 10.32 7.51 -3.38
CA LYS A 30 9.47 8.55 -2.85
C LYS A 30 8.58 7.98 -1.77
N GLU A 31 8.30 8.77 -0.76
CA GLU A 31 7.37 8.35 0.28
C GLU A 31 5.95 8.44 -0.24
N ARG A 32 5.22 7.33 -0.15
CA ARG A 32 3.84 7.26 -0.64
C ARG A 32 3.02 6.35 0.26
N PRO A 33 1.69 6.54 0.30
CA PRO A 33 0.84 5.55 0.94
C PRO A 33 0.82 4.26 0.12
N VAL A 34 0.75 3.13 0.81
CA VAL A 34 0.59 1.83 0.18
C VAL A 34 -0.44 1.03 0.94
N VAL A 35 -1.16 0.16 0.23
CA VAL A 35 -2.06 -0.81 0.86
C VAL A 35 -1.27 -2.09 1.05
N ILE A 36 -1.27 -2.61 2.27
CA ILE A 36 -0.58 -3.85 2.58
C ILE A 36 -1.44 -5.01 2.08
N LEU A 37 -0.86 -5.88 1.27
CA LEU A 37 -1.56 -7.04 0.73
C LEU A 37 -1.21 -8.31 1.45
N ALA A 38 0.08 -8.56 1.65
CA ALA A 38 0.54 -9.78 2.30
C ALA A 38 1.97 -9.60 2.75
N ARG A 39 2.33 -10.32 3.80
CA ARG A 39 3.71 -10.35 4.24
C ARG A 39 4.44 -11.50 3.59
N LYS A 40 5.65 -11.25 3.11
CA LYS A 40 6.49 -12.25 2.45
C LYS A 40 7.88 -12.20 3.07
N GLY A 41 8.07 -12.88 4.19
CA GLY A 41 9.34 -12.84 4.90
C GLY A 41 9.63 -11.44 5.42
N ASP A 42 10.71 -10.84 4.96
CA ASP A 42 11.11 -9.48 5.35
C ASP A 42 10.52 -8.39 4.49
N SER A 43 9.60 -8.74 3.61
CA SER A 43 9.01 -7.73 2.74
C SER A 43 7.50 -7.91 2.70
N TYR A 44 6.86 -6.96 2.07
CA TYR A 44 5.41 -6.94 1.91
C TYR A 44 5.05 -6.73 0.46
N ASP A 45 4.03 -7.46 0.01
CA ASP A 45 3.39 -7.14 -1.25
C ASP A 45 2.43 -5.98 -0.97
N THR A 46 2.48 -4.96 -1.80
CA THR A 46 1.66 -3.77 -1.60
C THR A 46 1.13 -3.25 -2.93
N MET A 47 0.11 -2.42 -2.83
CA MET A 47 -0.36 -1.61 -3.95
C MET A 47 -0.13 -0.16 -3.59
N MET A 48 0.52 0.59 -4.48
CA MET A 48 0.85 1.99 -4.26
C MET A 48 -0.37 2.87 -4.42
N CYS A 49 -0.47 3.91 -3.62
CA CYS A 49 -1.55 4.89 -3.72
C CYS A 49 -1.01 6.17 -4.35
N THR A 50 -1.87 6.86 -5.09
CA THR A 50 -1.49 8.09 -5.77
C THR A 50 -2.68 9.03 -5.87
N THR A 51 -2.40 10.34 -5.81
CA THR A 51 -3.43 11.35 -6.07
C THR A 51 -3.50 11.71 -7.55
N HIS A 52 -2.61 11.14 -8.36
CA HIS A 52 -2.55 11.44 -9.80
C HIS A 52 -2.64 10.13 -10.57
N PRO A 53 -3.83 9.52 -10.65
CA PRO A 53 -3.96 8.27 -11.39
C PRO A 53 -3.70 8.50 -12.87
N HIS A 54 -3.04 7.54 -13.48
CA HIS A 54 -2.68 7.62 -14.89
C HIS A 54 -3.64 6.74 -15.69
N PRO A 55 -4.18 7.21 -16.81
CA PRO A 55 -5.15 6.42 -17.56
C PRO A 55 -4.61 5.10 -18.09
N GLN A 56 -3.29 4.95 -18.15
CA GLN A 56 -2.68 3.69 -18.60
C GLN A 56 -2.68 2.61 -17.54
N TYR A 57 -2.94 2.95 -16.28
CA TYR A 57 -2.88 2.00 -15.19
C TYR A 57 -4.27 1.75 -14.63
N GLU A 58 -4.52 0.50 -14.28
CA GLU A 58 -5.74 0.20 -13.55
C GLU A 58 -5.62 0.77 -12.14
N SER A 59 -6.68 1.39 -11.67
CA SER A 59 -6.69 1.93 -10.31
C SER A 59 -8.08 1.81 -9.72
N TYR A 60 -8.16 1.95 -8.41
CA TYR A 60 -9.40 1.87 -7.67
C TYR A 60 -9.50 3.06 -6.74
N PHE A 61 -10.65 3.69 -6.73
CA PHE A 61 -10.90 4.83 -5.86
C PHE A 61 -11.64 4.34 -4.62
N PRO A 62 -10.98 4.26 -3.45
CA PRO A 62 -11.63 3.72 -2.25
C PRO A 62 -12.85 4.52 -1.86
N ALA A 63 -13.88 3.82 -1.42
CA ALA A 63 -15.13 4.46 -1.00
C ALA A 63 -14.95 5.23 0.31
N ASP A 64 -14.07 4.76 1.19
CA ASP A 64 -13.85 5.38 2.49
C ASP A 64 -12.42 5.85 2.63
N GLN A 65 -12.14 7.04 2.08
CA GLN A 65 -10.80 7.63 2.15
C GLN A 65 -10.40 7.96 3.58
N PHE A 66 -11.36 8.37 4.38
CA PHE A 66 -11.08 8.81 5.74
C PHE A 66 -10.62 7.64 6.61
N LEU A 67 -11.33 6.52 6.55
CA LEU A 67 -10.97 5.35 7.34
C LEU A 67 -9.59 4.84 6.96
N ALA A 68 -9.27 4.90 5.68
CA ALA A 68 -7.99 4.45 5.17
C ALA A 68 -6.85 5.42 5.53
N GLY A 69 -7.17 6.59 6.05
CA GLY A 69 -6.17 7.60 6.37
C GLY A 69 -5.58 8.25 5.15
N LEU A 70 -6.30 8.24 4.04
CA LEU A 70 -5.84 8.81 2.79
C LEU A 70 -6.39 10.21 2.60
N GLU A 71 -5.64 11.01 1.87
CA GLU A 71 -6.15 12.32 1.45
C GLU A 71 -7.22 12.11 0.39
N ARG A 72 -8.08 13.13 0.24
CA ARG A 72 -9.12 13.07 -0.77
C ARG A 72 -8.52 12.80 -2.13
N SER A 73 -9.28 12.09 -2.95
CA SER A 73 -8.90 11.80 -4.33
C SER A 73 -7.67 10.94 -4.47
N THR A 74 -7.40 10.11 -3.47
CA THR A 74 -6.31 9.15 -3.56
C THR A 74 -6.85 7.86 -4.16
N HIS A 75 -6.14 7.35 -5.16
CA HIS A 75 -6.47 6.09 -5.85
C HIS A 75 -5.43 5.04 -5.49
N VAL A 76 -5.87 3.79 -5.45
CA VAL A 76 -4.97 2.65 -5.28
C VAL A 76 -4.63 2.11 -6.66
N ARG A 77 -3.35 2.05 -6.98
CA ARG A 77 -2.92 1.48 -8.26
C ARG A 77 -2.98 -0.03 -8.16
N THR A 78 -3.90 -0.64 -8.90
CA THR A 78 -4.22 -2.06 -8.73
C THR A 78 -3.68 -2.95 -9.84
N ASP A 79 -2.86 -2.40 -10.73
CA ASP A 79 -2.31 -3.16 -11.85
C ASP A 79 -0.97 -3.79 -11.54
N LYS A 80 -0.36 -3.44 -10.40
CA LYS A 80 1.00 -3.85 -10.13
C LYS A 80 1.24 -4.01 -8.63
N ILE A 81 2.02 -5.02 -8.29
CA ILE A 81 2.44 -5.25 -6.91
C ILE A 81 3.81 -4.63 -6.71
N PHE A 82 3.93 -3.81 -5.66
CA PHE A 82 5.19 -3.19 -5.28
C PHE A 82 5.70 -3.90 -4.03
N LYS A 83 6.89 -4.47 -4.11
CA LYS A 83 7.50 -5.13 -2.96
C LYS A 83 8.20 -4.11 -2.11
N ILE A 84 7.80 -4.03 -0.85
CA ILE A 84 8.37 -3.05 0.09
C ILE A 84 9.04 -3.83 1.22
N ARG A 85 10.30 -3.54 1.46
CA ARG A 85 11.00 -4.18 2.56
C ARG A 85 10.47 -3.65 3.88
N SER A 86 10.51 -4.53 4.88
CA SER A 86 10.02 -4.18 6.19
C SER A 86 10.61 -2.86 6.71
N GLY A 87 11.89 -2.63 6.47
CA GLY A 87 12.56 -1.42 6.91
C GLY A 87 12.14 -0.15 6.18
N ASP A 88 11.44 -0.29 5.06
CA ASP A 88 10.97 0.86 4.29
C ASP A 88 9.52 1.23 4.58
N LEU A 89 8.85 0.48 5.44
CA LEU A 89 7.56 0.91 5.97
C LEU A 89 7.80 1.99 7.00
N LEU A 90 7.05 3.07 6.96
CA LEU A 90 7.32 4.22 7.81
C LEU A 90 6.29 4.36 8.93
N MET A 91 5.02 4.55 8.61
CA MET A 91 4.03 4.68 9.67
C MET A 91 2.65 4.27 9.18
N PRO A 92 1.81 3.71 10.07
CA PRO A 92 0.44 3.38 9.69
C PRO A 92 -0.40 4.64 9.53
N LEU A 93 -1.29 4.60 8.56
CA LEU A 93 -2.22 5.69 8.31
C LEU A 93 -3.65 5.30 8.68
N GLY A 94 -4.02 4.05 8.43
CA GLY A 94 -5.38 3.58 8.67
C GLY A 94 -5.55 2.21 8.07
N GLU A 95 -6.79 1.85 7.77
CA GLU A 95 -7.05 0.57 7.11
C GLU A 95 -8.26 0.71 6.20
N LEU A 96 -8.32 -0.14 5.19
CA LEU A 96 -9.44 -0.12 4.26
C LEU A 96 -10.70 -0.63 4.95
N GLY A 97 -11.83 0.00 4.63
CA GLY A 97 -13.12 -0.53 5.08
C GLY A 97 -13.43 -1.83 4.36
N ASP A 98 -14.47 -2.53 4.83
CA ASP A 98 -14.77 -3.88 4.33
C ASP A 98 -14.99 -3.91 2.84
N GLU A 99 -15.74 -2.97 2.31
CA GLU A 99 -16.03 -2.93 0.88
C GLU A 99 -14.77 -2.71 0.05
N ASP A 100 -13.94 -1.78 0.49
CA ASP A 100 -12.71 -1.46 -0.22
C ASP A 100 -11.73 -2.63 -0.12
N ALA A 101 -11.64 -3.24 1.06
CA ALA A 101 -10.75 -4.38 1.27
C ALA A 101 -11.15 -5.56 0.38
N ASP A 102 -12.44 -5.82 0.26
CA ASP A 102 -12.90 -6.92 -0.59
C ASP A 102 -12.52 -6.69 -2.05
N GLU A 103 -12.66 -5.45 -2.52
CA GLU A 103 -12.30 -5.15 -3.90
C GLU A 103 -10.81 -5.29 -4.13
N ILE A 104 -10.00 -4.81 -3.19
CA ILE A 104 -8.54 -4.91 -3.32
C ILE A 104 -8.11 -6.37 -3.29
N ARG A 105 -8.69 -7.17 -2.40
CA ARG A 105 -8.37 -8.61 -2.36
C ARG A 105 -8.67 -9.29 -3.67
N ARG A 106 -9.81 -8.94 -4.29
CA ARG A 106 -10.18 -9.51 -5.57
C ARG A 106 -9.16 -9.18 -6.64
N ARG A 107 -8.74 -7.92 -6.69
CA ARG A 107 -7.78 -7.49 -7.70
C ARG A 107 -6.40 -8.08 -7.46
N TYR A 108 -6.00 -8.18 -6.20
CA TYR A 108 -4.75 -8.84 -5.86
C TYR A 108 -4.75 -10.29 -6.32
N GLY A 109 -5.86 -10.99 -6.09
CA GLY A 109 -5.97 -12.39 -6.53
C GLY A 109 -5.80 -12.55 -8.03
N ARG A 110 -6.25 -11.58 -8.82
CA ARG A 110 -6.09 -11.64 -10.28
C ARG A 110 -4.64 -11.45 -10.70
N ILE A 111 -3.93 -10.55 -10.03
CA ILE A 111 -2.57 -10.22 -10.43
C ILE A 111 -1.59 -11.35 -10.12
N ARG A 112 -1.73 -11.93 -8.94
CA ARG A 112 -0.71 -12.87 -8.48
C ARG A 112 -0.89 -14.29 -8.98
N LYS A 113 -1.83 -14.52 -9.81
CA LYS A 113 -2.05 -15.84 -10.40
C LYS A 113 -0.87 -16.28 -11.22
#